data_80f5aad154c413e25904bdd84825a3c9
#
_entry.id   80f5aad154c413e25904bdd84825a3c9
#
_cell.length_a   1.000
_cell.length_b   1.000
_cell.length_c   1.000
_cell.angle_alpha   90.00
_cell.angle_beta   90.00
_cell.angle_gamma   90.00
#
_symmetry.space_group_name_H-M   'P 1'
#
loop_
_entity.id
_entity.type
_entity.pdbx_description
1 polymer ?
#
loop_
_entity_poly.entity_id
_entity_poly.type
_entity_poly.pdbx_seq_one_letter_code
_entity_poly.pdbx_strand_id
1 'polypeptide(L)' 'MEREERSAHLRLLAALPEALAHATPTQARRVRAYYIAGISQPKIARMEDVHSSKVSIAIRRGLRNMRRCYDCLFPAE' A
#
# COMPACT_ATOMS: atom_id res chain seq x y z
N MET A 1 12.65 -15.18 10.73
CA MET A 1 11.38 -14.76 10.15
C MET A 1 11.06 -13.32 10.43
N GLU A 2 11.06 -12.87 11.66
CA GLU A 2 10.83 -11.46 11.97
C GLU A 2 11.82 -10.52 11.30
N ARG A 3 13.08 -10.92 11.18
CA ARG A 3 14.12 -10.13 10.51
C ARG A 3 13.85 -9.98 9.02
N GLU A 4 13.41 -11.03 8.35
CA GLU A 4 13.11 -10.99 6.92
C GLU A 4 11.89 -10.12 6.63
N GLU A 5 10.85 -10.27 7.45
CA GLU A 5 9.65 -9.44 7.32
C GLU A 5 9.95 -7.97 7.57
N ARG A 6 10.76 -7.68 8.60
CA ARG A 6 11.17 -6.31 8.92
C ARG A 6 12.02 -5.72 7.81
N SER A 7 12.97 -6.49 7.28
CA SER A 7 13.81 -6.06 6.16
C SER A 7 13.00 -5.78 4.91
N ALA A 8 12.07 -6.68 4.57
CA ALA A 8 11.18 -6.49 3.44
C ALA A 8 10.30 -5.27 3.62
N HIS A 9 9.78 -5.06 4.83
CA HIS A 9 8.97 -3.89 5.17
C HIS A 9 9.75 -2.59 5.03
N LEU A 10 10.99 -2.55 5.53
CA LEU A 10 11.85 -1.38 5.41
C LEU A 10 12.21 -1.07 3.96
N ARG A 11 12.45 -2.11 3.14
CA ARG A 11 12.71 -1.94 1.71
C ARG A 11 11.48 -1.37 1.00
N LEU A 12 10.30 -1.88 1.35
CA LEU A 12 9.04 -1.38 0.79
C LEU A 12 8.84 0.08 1.14
N LEU A 13 9.10 0.47 2.39
CA LEU A 13 9.00 1.86 2.83
C LEU A 13 9.99 2.76 2.09
N ALA A 14 11.22 2.30 1.88
CA ALA A 14 12.23 3.06 1.15
C ALA A 14 11.85 3.27 -0.32
N ALA A 15 11.20 2.27 -0.94
CA ALA A 15 10.75 2.32 -2.32
C ALA A 15 9.33 2.92 -2.45
N LEU A 16 8.70 3.32 -1.36
CA LEU A 16 7.30 3.72 -1.32
C LEU A 16 6.95 4.85 -2.30
N PRO A 17 7.73 5.93 -2.43
CA PRO A 17 7.39 7.00 -3.38
C PRO A 17 7.30 6.50 -4.82
N GLU A 18 8.21 5.64 -5.25
CA GLU A 18 8.20 5.06 -6.59
C GLU A 18 7.08 4.03 -6.74
N ALA A 19 6.91 3.19 -5.73
CA ALA A 19 5.87 2.17 -5.73
C ALA A 19 4.48 2.80 -5.79
N LEU A 20 4.24 3.87 -5.04
CA LEU A 20 2.96 4.58 -5.05
C LEU A 20 2.63 5.19 -6.41
N ALA A 21 3.65 5.55 -7.20
CA ALA A 21 3.44 6.06 -8.54
C ALA A 21 2.84 5.02 -9.50
N HIS A 22 2.94 3.72 -9.18
CA HIS A 22 2.37 2.64 -9.96
C HIS A 22 0.93 2.30 -9.56
N ALA A 23 0.44 2.87 -8.47
CA ALA A 23 -0.96 2.75 -8.06
C ALA A 23 -1.77 3.92 -8.64
N THR A 24 -3.10 3.74 -8.76
CA THR A 24 -3.95 4.87 -9.12
C THR A 24 -3.94 5.89 -7.99
N PRO A 25 -4.26 7.18 -8.26
CA PRO A 25 -4.30 8.19 -7.19
C PRO A 25 -5.19 7.80 -6.02
N THR A 26 -6.34 7.18 -6.28
CA THR A 26 -7.24 6.71 -5.23
C THR A 26 -6.62 5.58 -4.42
N GLN A 27 -6.01 4.61 -5.09
CA GLN A 27 -5.31 3.51 -4.41
C GLN A 27 -4.15 4.02 -3.56
N ALA A 28 -3.33 4.93 -4.10
CA ALA A 28 -2.21 5.51 -3.38
C ALA A 28 -2.65 6.26 -2.14
N ARG A 29 -3.71 7.06 -2.24
CA ARG A 29 -4.27 7.79 -1.10
C ARG A 29 -4.74 6.86 0.01
N ARG A 30 -5.45 5.78 -0.35
CA ARG A 30 -5.97 4.82 0.63
C ARG A 30 -4.86 3.98 1.27
N VAL A 31 -3.86 3.60 0.50
CA VAL A 31 -2.68 2.90 1.03
C VAL A 31 -1.93 3.78 2.03
N ARG A 32 -1.71 5.05 1.69
CA ARG A 32 -1.07 6.01 2.59
C ARG A 32 -1.87 6.19 3.87
N ALA A 33 -3.17 6.36 3.76
CA ALA A 33 -4.03 6.56 4.93
C ALA A 33 -3.97 5.36 5.87
N TYR A 34 -3.99 4.16 5.33
CA TYR A 34 -3.99 2.93 6.12
C TYR A 34 -2.62 2.62 6.72
N TYR A 35 -1.56 2.59 5.91
CA TYR A 35 -0.25 2.13 6.35
C TYR A 35 0.63 3.22 6.94
N ILE A 36 0.52 4.45 6.49
CA ILE A 36 1.37 5.54 6.97
C ILE A 36 0.67 6.34 8.07
N ALA A 37 -0.56 6.77 7.83
CA ALA A 37 -1.30 7.54 8.81
C ALA A 37 -1.96 6.69 9.91
N GLY A 38 -2.01 5.37 9.73
CA GLY A 38 -2.58 4.46 10.71
C GLY A 38 -4.10 4.54 10.86
N ILE A 39 -4.79 5.00 9.83
CA ILE A 39 -6.25 5.14 9.86
C ILE A 39 -6.89 3.80 9.50
N SER A 40 -7.88 3.36 10.28
CA SER A 40 -8.58 2.10 10.02
C SER A 40 -9.38 2.17 8.72
N GLN A 41 -9.58 1.02 8.07
CA GLN A 41 -10.34 0.96 6.82
C GLN A 41 -11.78 1.48 6.96
N PRO A 42 -12.53 1.11 8.01
CA PRO A 42 -13.86 1.68 8.22
C PRO A 42 -13.85 3.20 8.37
N LYS A 43 -12.83 3.76 9.03
CA LYS A 43 -12.71 5.19 9.18
C LYS A 43 -12.40 5.88 7.85
N ILE A 44 -11.52 5.30 7.04
CA ILE A 44 -11.25 5.81 5.69
C ILE A 44 -12.53 5.82 4.86
N ALA A 45 -13.31 4.74 4.95
CA ALA A 45 -14.57 4.63 4.23
C ALA A 45 -15.54 5.75 4.61
N ARG A 46 -15.64 6.04 5.90
CA ARG A 46 -16.50 7.12 6.40
C ARG A 46 -16.02 8.50 5.93
N MET A 47 -14.70 8.70 5.95
CA MET A 47 -14.10 9.97 5.50
C MET A 47 -14.34 10.22 4.02
N GLU A 48 -14.37 9.17 3.21
CA GLU A 48 -14.58 9.26 1.76
C GLU A 48 -16.03 9.03 1.34
N ASP A 49 -16.91 8.74 2.30
CA ASP A 49 -18.32 8.44 2.04
C ASP A 49 -18.50 7.28 1.06
N VAL A 50 -17.78 6.20 1.30
CA VAL A 50 -17.86 4.98 0.50
C VAL A 50 -18.00 3.77 1.42
N HIS A 51 -18.37 2.63 0.86
CA HIS A 51 -18.43 1.38 1.61
C HIS A 51 -17.00 0.88 1.93
N SER A 52 -16.83 0.28 3.12
CA SER A 52 -15.52 -0.21 3.55
C SER A 52 -14.93 -1.26 2.60
N SER A 53 -15.77 -2.02 1.90
CA SER A 53 -15.29 -2.98 0.91
C SER A 53 -14.55 -2.31 -0.25
N LYS A 54 -14.96 -1.10 -0.65
CA LYS A 54 -14.25 -0.34 -1.69
C LYS A 54 -12.86 0.07 -1.23
N VAL A 55 -12.73 0.48 0.03
CA VAL A 55 -11.44 0.82 0.62
C VAL A 55 -10.53 -0.41 0.66
N SER A 56 -11.06 -1.55 1.12
CA SER A 56 -10.32 -2.81 1.19
C SER A 56 -9.82 -3.26 -0.18
N ILE A 57 -10.69 -3.21 -1.18
CA ILE A 57 -10.34 -3.59 -2.56
C ILE A 57 -9.28 -2.64 -3.12
N ALA A 58 -9.43 -1.34 -2.91
CA ALA A 58 -8.47 -0.35 -3.41
C ALA A 58 -7.08 -0.55 -2.79
N ILE A 59 -7.03 -0.81 -1.49
CA ILE A 59 -5.77 -1.08 -0.80
C ILE A 59 -5.12 -2.35 -1.36
N ARG A 60 -5.89 -3.42 -1.52
CA ARG A 60 -5.39 -4.68 -2.06
C ARG A 60 -4.84 -4.53 -3.48
N ARG A 61 -5.58 -3.84 -4.35
CA ARG A 61 -5.14 -3.58 -5.73
C ARG A 61 -3.94 -2.66 -5.77
N GLY A 62 -3.92 -1.64 -4.91
CA GLY A 62 -2.78 -0.73 -4.78
C GLY A 62 -1.51 -1.46 -4.37
N LEU A 63 -1.62 -2.33 -3.37
CA LEU A 63 -0.49 -3.14 -2.93
C LEU A 63 0.01 -4.07 -4.03
N ARG A 64 -0.90 -4.65 -4.81
CA ARG A 64 -0.52 -5.49 -5.95
C ARG A 64 0.28 -4.72 -6.99
N ASN A 65 -0.16 -3.51 -7.33
CA ASN A 65 0.53 -2.66 -8.29
C ASN A 65 1.89 -2.21 -7.75
N MET A 66 1.94 -1.87 -6.46
CA MET A 66 3.19 -1.50 -5.78
C MET A 66 4.17 -2.67 -5.72
N ARG A 67 3.66 -3.88 -5.48
CA ARG A 67 4.49 -5.09 -5.44
C ARG A 67 5.14 -5.38 -6.78
N ARG A 68 4.45 -5.15 -7.88
CA ARG A 68 5.03 -5.30 -9.22
C ARG A 68 6.21 -4.35 -9.39
N CYS A 69 6.09 -3.10 -8.94
CA CYS A 69 7.18 -2.15 -8.96
C CYS A 69 8.33 -2.60 -8.08
N TYR A 70 8.00 -3.06 -6.87
CA TYR A 70 8.99 -3.57 -5.92
C TYR A 70 9.78 -4.74 -6.52
N ASP A 71 9.10 -5.69 -7.16
CA ASP A 71 9.74 -6.85 -7.78
C ASP A 71 10.68 -6.45 -8.92
N CYS A 72 10.37 -5.35 -9.64
CA CYS A 72 11.25 -4.80 -10.66
C CYS A 72 12.49 -4.13 -10.07
N LEU A 73 12.31 -3.41 -8.96
CA LEU A 73 13.40 -2.69 -8.29
C LEU A 73 14.30 -3.62 -7.48
N PHE A 74 13.74 -4.66 -6.90
CA PHE A 74 14.44 -5.62 -6.05
C PHE A 74 14.11 -7.04 -6.50
N PRO A 75 14.60 -7.46 -7.66
CA PRO A 75 14.29 -8.79 -8.18
C PRO A 75 14.77 -9.87 -7.21
N ALA A 76 13.97 -10.91 -7.05
CA ALA A 76 14.33 -12.06 -6.24
C ALA A 76 15.50 -12.80 -6.90
N GLU A 77 16.50 -13.10 -6.10
CA GLU A 77 17.66 -13.86 -6.57
C GLU A 77 17.36 -15.32 -6.80
#